data_6cae39f0a9e66782bc883384758af514
#
_entry.id   6cae39f0a9e66782bc883384758af514
#
_cell.length_a   1.000
_cell.length_b   1.000
_cell.length_c   1.000
_cell.angle_alpha   90.00
_cell.angle_beta   90.00
_cell.angle_gamma   90.00
#
_symmetry.space_group_name_H-M   'P 1'
#
loop_
_entity.id
_entity.type
_entity.pdbx_description
1 polymer ?
#
loop_
_entity_poly.entity_id
_entity_poly.type
_entity_poly.pdbx_seq_one_letter_code
_entity_poly.pdbx_strand_id
1 'polypeptide(L)'
;MQYPVLKKIIPLTFVCLIFFSLTSAAQPVPSVEENIPFLVTFSKNAEHNWGDDDFVQVFFFAVPEARKDPVYIRVYDPNVGGKEDEERGQFNSKTSFSVYGGKGAHSEPDAKRTNPEGKYKSGVMLASKTFGGEADYDDKWYTFGPFNPAEGELQPEYGGYIFKMIIEGQEGDDGNLYKLFLSSKTDQNVNVEGGNGFTYEYCFRTNEKPGMVSHLYPFIGKNVISIKINTFDYDKEGVIRMISVVKKGDIAETSNNGDWSVSTHKIVQQEINTSVDVQIIKKIAGKNNNVVIFITNQYGEAMPFYTIPIGGVPKFKPAIGFKKKE
;
A
#
# COMPACT_ATOMS: atom_id res chain seq x y z
N MET A 1 1.33 -40.67 -72.33
CA MET A 1 0.48 -40.30 -71.20
C MET A 1 1.29 -39.80 -70.07
N GLN A 2 1.38 -38.47 -69.90
CA GLN A 2 2.11 -37.84 -68.77
C GLN A 2 1.08 -37.37 -67.74
N TYR A 3 1.25 -37.80 -66.48
CA TYR A 3 0.44 -37.33 -65.37
C TYR A 3 1.12 -36.11 -64.71
N PRO A 4 0.38 -35.04 -64.39
CA PRO A 4 0.95 -33.89 -63.70
C PRO A 4 1.07 -34.14 -62.21
N VAL A 5 2.27 -33.85 -61.68
CA VAL A 5 2.58 -33.88 -60.24
C VAL A 5 1.97 -32.63 -59.56
N LEU A 6 0.99 -32.86 -58.71
CA LEU A 6 0.34 -31.79 -57.90
C LEU A 6 1.26 -31.43 -56.71
N LYS A 7 1.92 -30.29 -56.77
CA LYS A 7 2.66 -29.72 -55.60
C LYS A 7 1.68 -29.22 -54.55
N LYS A 8 1.60 -29.92 -53.41
CA LYS A 8 0.91 -29.41 -52.22
C LYS A 8 1.69 -28.25 -51.62
N ILE A 9 1.13 -27.04 -51.68
CA ILE A 9 1.57 -25.89 -50.94
C ILE A 9 0.97 -25.97 -49.53
N ILE A 10 1.81 -26.16 -48.50
CA ILE A 10 1.41 -26.09 -47.10
C ILE A 10 1.49 -24.61 -46.69
N PRO A 11 0.38 -23.98 -46.26
CA PRO A 11 0.48 -22.62 -45.75
C PRO A 11 1.14 -22.66 -44.39
N LEU A 12 2.29 -22.01 -44.29
CA LEU A 12 3.00 -21.75 -43.03
C LEU A 12 2.23 -20.68 -42.27
N THR A 13 1.34 -21.10 -41.37
CA THR A 13 0.62 -20.19 -40.48
C THR A 13 1.59 -19.70 -39.42
N PHE A 14 2.05 -18.47 -39.58
CA PHE A 14 2.91 -17.78 -38.60
C PHE A 14 2.04 -17.38 -37.39
N VAL A 15 2.05 -18.21 -36.35
CA VAL A 15 1.40 -17.88 -35.06
C VAL A 15 2.27 -16.84 -34.37
N CYS A 16 1.90 -15.57 -34.50
CA CYS A 16 2.48 -14.48 -33.72
C CYS A 16 2.01 -14.64 -32.27
N LEU A 17 2.82 -15.29 -31.43
CA LEU A 17 2.68 -15.27 -29.98
C LEU A 17 3.02 -13.84 -29.49
N ILE A 18 1.98 -13.02 -29.33
CA ILE A 18 2.10 -11.74 -28.66
C ILE A 18 2.27 -12.06 -27.17
N PHE A 19 3.53 -12.08 -26.72
CA PHE A 19 3.83 -12.02 -25.30
C PHE A 19 3.39 -10.62 -24.79
N PHE A 20 2.21 -10.55 -24.18
CA PHE A 20 1.89 -9.44 -23.29
C PHE A 20 2.83 -9.56 -22.09
N SER A 21 3.96 -8.90 -22.14
CA SER A 21 4.73 -8.58 -20.96
C SER A 21 3.83 -7.68 -20.10
N LEU A 22 3.20 -8.24 -19.09
CA LEU A 22 2.63 -7.45 -17.99
C LEU A 22 3.85 -6.80 -17.33
N THR A 23 4.17 -5.60 -17.74
CA THR A 23 5.13 -4.75 -17.03
C THR A 23 4.50 -4.44 -15.70
N SER A 24 4.81 -5.22 -14.68
CA SER A 24 4.56 -4.82 -13.29
C SER A 24 5.48 -3.64 -13.04
N ALA A 25 4.92 -2.45 -13.09
CA ALA A 25 5.65 -1.22 -12.80
C ALA A 25 5.58 -0.97 -11.30
N ALA A 26 6.72 -0.65 -10.67
CA ALA A 26 6.70 -0.15 -9.30
C ALA A 26 5.81 1.11 -9.26
N GLN A 27 4.94 1.18 -8.27
CA GLN A 27 3.91 2.21 -8.19
C GLN A 27 4.23 3.19 -7.06
N PRO A 28 3.70 4.40 -7.09
CA PRO A 28 3.68 5.23 -5.91
C PRO A 28 2.96 4.51 -4.77
N VAL A 29 3.28 4.87 -3.52
CA VAL A 29 2.54 4.46 -2.33
C VAL A 29 1.98 5.73 -1.68
N PRO A 30 0.68 5.91 -1.66
CA PRO A 30 -0.37 5.05 -2.24
C PRO A 30 -0.33 5.04 -3.77
N SER A 31 -0.78 3.94 -4.37
CA SER A 31 -0.92 3.83 -5.83
C SER A 31 -2.14 4.59 -6.35
N VAL A 32 -2.18 4.80 -7.68
CA VAL A 32 -3.34 5.44 -8.33
C VAL A 32 -4.60 4.58 -8.18
N GLU A 33 -4.45 3.26 -8.20
CA GLU A 33 -5.54 2.29 -8.05
C GLU A 33 -6.13 2.31 -6.65
N GLU A 34 -5.35 2.67 -5.64
CA GLU A 34 -5.82 2.77 -4.25
C GLU A 34 -6.70 4.00 -4.02
N ASN A 35 -6.56 5.04 -4.86
CA ASN A 35 -7.31 6.28 -4.72
C ASN A 35 -7.26 6.88 -3.31
N ILE A 36 -6.10 6.77 -2.69
CA ILE A 36 -5.77 7.35 -1.39
C ILE A 36 -4.98 8.64 -1.66
N PRO A 37 -5.40 9.80 -1.12
CA PRO A 37 -4.71 11.05 -1.40
C PRO A 37 -3.32 11.13 -0.79
N PHE A 38 -3.19 10.76 0.49
CA PHE A 38 -1.93 10.79 1.25
C PHE A 38 -1.90 9.71 2.32
N LEU A 39 -0.70 9.24 2.65
CA LEU A 39 -0.39 8.62 3.92
C LEU A 39 -0.34 9.72 4.99
N VAL A 40 -0.58 9.38 6.24
CA VAL A 40 -0.44 10.32 7.36
C VAL A 40 0.26 9.64 8.51
N THR A 41 1.20 10.34 9.13
CA THR A 41 1.80 9.92 10.40
C THR A 41 1.76 11.12 11.35
N PHE A 42 1.06 10.94 12.44
CA PHE A 42 1.03 11.93 13.52
C PHE A 42 2.29 11.87 14.37
N SER A 43 2.63 12.97 14.98
CA SER A 43 3.72 13.03 15.95
C SER A 43 3.26 12.55 17.32
N LYS A 44 4.20 12.07 18.13
CA LYS A 44 3.94 11.26 19.34
C LYS A 44 3.18 11.95 20.47
N ASN A 45 2.97 13.26 20.38
CA ASN A 45 2.15 14.01 21.34
C ASN A 45 0.71 14.22 20.84
N ALA A 46 0.38 13.74 19.62
CA ALA A 46 -0.96 13.80 19.09
C ALA A 46 -1.94 12.95 19.93
N GLU A 47 -3.21 13.30 19.87
CA GLU A 47 -4.26 12.47 20.46
C GLU A 47 -4.51 11.25 19.55
N HIS A 48 -4.63 10.06 20.12
CA HIS A 48 -4.86 8.83 19.38
C HIS A 48 -6.11 8.88 18.49
N ASN A 49 -7.15 9.59 18.93
CA ASN A 49 -8.40 9.75 18.20
C ASN A 49 -8.32 10.72 16.99
N TRP A 50 -7.12 11.08 16.55
CA TRP A 50 -6.93 11.82 15.29
C TRP A 50 -6.65 10.89 14.10
N GLY A 51 -6.80 9.58 14.29
CA GLY A 51 -6.69 8.59 13.24
C GLY A 51 -5.31 7.95 13.12
N ASP A 52 -4.53 8.00 14.20
CA ASP A 52 -3.27 7.27 14.34
C ASP A 52 -3.20 6.69 15.76
N ASP A 53 -2.79 5.45 15.91
CA ASP A 53 -2.79 4.77 17.21
C ASP A 53 -1.39 4.56 17.80
N ASP A 54 -0.34 4.58 16.98
CA ASP A 54 1.03 4.31 17.43
C ASP A 54 2.10 5.28 16.89
N PHE A 55 1.71 6.23 16.04
CA PHE A 55 2.58 7.27 15.47
C PHE A 55 3.74 6.73 14.61
N VAL A 56 3.59 5.53 14.09
CA VAL A 56 4.60 4.84 13.27
C VAL A 56 3.96 4.15 12.08
N GLN A 57 4.59 4.25 10.92
CA GLN A 57 4.22 3.43 9.77
C GLN A 57 5.44 2.70 9.20
N VAL A 58 5.22 1.49 8.68
CA VAL A 58 6.27 0.70 8.05
C VAL A 58 5.83 0.26 6.66
N PHE A 59 6.62 0.64 5.66
CA PHE A 59 6.43 0.24 4.27
C PHE A 59 7.59 -0.63 3.79
N PHE A 60 7.28 -1.53 2.88
CA PHE A 60 8.24 -2.43 2.27
C PHE A 60 8.26 -2.24 0.76
N PHE A 61 9.46 -2.31 0.18
CA PHE A 61 9.68 -2.22 -1.25
C PHE A 61 10.42 -3.46 -1.74
N ALA A 62 9.75 -4.23 -2.60
CA ALA A 62 10.34 -5.38 -3.27
C ALA A 62 11.07 -4.92 -4.54
N VAL A 63 12.34 -5.26 -4.66
CA VAL A 63 13.19 -5.01 -5.82
C VAL A 63 13.55 -6.36 -6.43
N PRO A 64 13.29 -6.61 -7.72
CA PRO A 64 13.58 -7.90 -8.35
C PRO A 64 15.04 -8.34 -8.19
N GLU A 65 15.28 -9.61 -7.92
CA GLU A 65 16.63 -10.17 -7.76
C GLU A 65 17.52 -9.97 -8.99
N ALA A 66 16.92 -9.96 -10.18
CA ALA A 66 17.62 -9.74 -11.43
C ALA A 66 18.16 -8.32 -11.60
N ARG A 67 17.63 -7.35 -10.84
CA ARG A 67 18.05 -5.96 -10.94
C ARG A 67 19.46 -5.78 -10.37
N LYS A 68 20.29 -5.06 -11.13
CA LYS A 68 21.68 -4.72 -10.72
C LYS A 68 21.90 -3.22 -10.57
N ASP A 69 21.10 -2.40 -11.28
CA ASP A 69 21.20 -0.95 -11.17
C ASP A 69 20.64 -0.47 -9.84
N PRO A 70 21.21 0.61 -9.29
CA PRO A 70 20.73 1.19 -8.05
C PRO A 70 19.25 1.56 -8.08
N VAL A 71 18.64 1.57 -6.88
CA VAL A 71 17.27 2.03 -6.67
C VAL A 71 17.27 3.17 -5.65
N TYR A 72 16.19 3.92 -5.66
CA TYR A 72 15.97 5.06 -4.78
C TYR A 72 14.59 4.96 -4.14
N ILE A 73 14.49 5.35 -2.88
CA ILE A 73 13.20 5.51 -2.20
C ILE A 73 12.98 7.00 -2.03
N ARG A 74 11.87 7.49 -2.59
CA ARG A 74 11.56 8.91 -2.61
C ARG A 74 10.35 9.19 -1.74
N VAL A 75 10.37 10.33 -1.06
CA VAL A 75 9.28 10.83 -0.23
C VAL A 75 8.84 12.17 -0.77
N TYR A 76 7.56 12.31 -1.05
CA TYR A 76 6.93 13.56 -1.40
C TYR A 76 6.44 14.25 -0.14
N ASP A 77 6.74 15.53 -0.01
CA ASP A 77 6.31 16.38 1.11
C ASP A 77 6.74 15.82 2.48
N PRO A 78 8.06 15.63 2.73
CA PRO A 78 8.51 14.95 3.94
C PRO A 78 8.54 15.84 5.18
N ASN A 79 8.52 17.18 5.02
CA ASN A 79 8.51 18.13 6.13
C ASN A 79 7.13 18.22 6.78
N VAL A 80 7.04 18.89 7.90
CA VAL A 80 5.77 19.14 8.58
C VAL A 80 5.44 20.62 8.45
N GLY A 81 4.46 20.94 7.59
CA GLY A 81 4.09 22.32 7.25
C GLY A 81 3.32 22.39 5.93
N GLY A 82 3.11 23.63 5.45
CA GLY A 82 2.43 23.83 4.18
C GLY A 82 0.90 23.62 4.24
N LYS A 83 0.32 23.29 3.11
CA LYS A 83 -1.16 23.24 2.98
C LYS A 83 -1.78 21.85 3.07
N GLU A 84 -0.97 20.81 2.88
CA GLU A 84 -1.47 19.42 2.84
C GLU A 84 -1.50 18.83 4.24
N ASP A 85 -0.57 19.22 5.10
CA ASP A 85 -0.41 18.72 6.45
C ASP A 85 -1.53 19.15 7.40
N GLU A 86 -1.70 18.38 8.46
CA GLU A 86 -2.70 18.65 9.46
C GLU A 86 -2.12 19.42 10.64
N GLU A 87 -2.35 20.73 10.67
CA GLU A 87 -1.90 21.60 11.72
C GLU A 87 -2.73 21.41 13.00
N ARG A 88 -2.04 21.29 14.14
CA ARG A 88 -2.61 21.27 15.48
C ARG A 88 -2.05 22.42 16.32
N GLY A 89 -2.71 23.57 16.25
CA GLY A 89 -2.26 24.79 16.90
C GLY A 89 -1.21 25.56 16.12
N GLN A 90 0.01 25.08 16.10
CA GLN A 90 1.12 25.60 15.29
C GLN A 90 2.01 24.43 14.85
N PHE A 91 2.50 24.47 13.64
CA PHE A 91 3.45 23.45 13.19
C PHE A 91 4.68 23.39 14.08
N ASN A 92 4.81 22.34 14.85
CA ASN A 92 5.90 22.10 15.78
C ASN A 92 6.47 20.68 15.72
N SER A 93 5.96 19.90 14.79
CA SER A 93 6.24 18.48 14.71
C SER A 93 7.50 18.16 13.93
N LYS A 94 8.03 16.98 14.20
CA LYS A 94 9.14 16.38 13.46
C LYS A 94 8.80 14.95 13.12
N THR A 95 9.07 14.57 11.88
CA THR A 95 8.90 13.21 11.38
C THR A 95 10.21 12.66 10.85
N SER A 96 10.58 11.46 11.27
CA SER A 96 11.78 10.77 10.76
C SER A 96 11.39 9.71 9.73
N PHE A 97 12.18 9.65 8.66
CA PHE A 97 12.10 8.64 7.61
C PHE A 97 13.41 7.86 7.60
N SER A 98 13.34 6.54 7.77
CA SER A 98 14.51 5.69 7.89
C SER A 98 14.40 4.48 6.99
N VAL A 99 15.42 4.23 6.16
CA VAL A 99 15.49 3.09 5.24
C VAL A 99 16.37 2.00 5.85
N TYR A 100 15.86 0.78 5.87
CA TYR A 100 16.53 -0.42 6.35
C TYR A 100 16.64 -1.46 5.25
N GLY A 101 17.69 -2.26 5.32
CA GLY A 101 17.91 -3.43 4.47
C GLY A 101 18.58 -4.55 5.26
N GLY A 102 19.18 -5.50 4.55
CA GLY A 102 19.89 -6.63 5.14
C GLY A 102 18.99 -7.57 5.94
N LYS A 103 19.62 -8.60 6.52
CA LYS A 103 18.92 -9.66 7.25
C LYS A 103 18.07 -9.10 8.39
N GLY A 104 16.82 -9.52 8.44
CA GLY A 104 15.83 -9.13 9.46
C GLY A 104 15.04 -7.86 9.11
N ALA A 105 15.31 -7.23 7.97
CA ALA A 105 14.53 -6.07 7.56
C ALA A 105 13.05 -6.43 7.34
N HIS A 106 12.77 -7.66 6.88
CA HIS A 106 11.43 -8.17 6.69
C HIS A 106 11.18 -9.50 7.40
N SER A 107 12.20 -10.38 7.47
CA SER A 107 12.06 -11.73 8.03
C SER A 107 11.92 -11.75 9.56
N GLU A 108 12.31 -10.69 10.25
CA GLU A 108 12.09 -10.59 11.69
C GLU A 108 10.59 -10.51 11.99
N PRO A 109 10.03 -11.29 12.92
CA PRO A 109 8.60 -11.32 13.20
C PRO A 109 7.99 -9.95 13.50
N ASP A 110 8.71 -9.12 14.26
CA ASP A 110 8.25 -7.79 14.65
C ASP A 110 8.41 -6.72 13.54
N ALA A 111 9.13 -7.03 12.46
CA ALA A 111 9.33 -6.09 11.35
C ALA A 111 8.03 -5.66 10.65
N LYS A 112 6.97 -6.47 10.78
CA LYS A 112 5.67 -6.32 10.10
C LYS A 112 4.61 -5.61 10.93
N ARG A 113 4.94 -5.20 12.14
CA ARG A 113 4.00 -4.54 13.05
C ARG A 113 4.59 -3.24 13.56
N THR A 114 3.79 -2.22 13.54
CA THR A 114 4.09 -0.90 14.07
C THR A 114 3.65 -0.82 15.53
N ASN A 115 4.19 -1.66 16.38
CA ASN A 115 3.99 -1.52 17.81
C ASN A 115 5.17 -0.73 18.38
N PRO A 116 4.98 0.39 19.09
CA PRO A 116 6.05 1.17 19.67
C PRO A 116 6.97 0.38 20.62
N GLU A 117 6.44 -0.67 21.24
CA GLU A 117 7.18 -1.60 22.11
C GLU A 117 7.84 -2.74 21.34
N GLY A 118 7.51 -2.92 20.05
CA GLY A 118 8.05 -3.98 19.20
C GLY A 118 9.45 -3.67 18.65
N LYS A 119 10.06 -4.68 18.00
CA LYS A 119 11.37 -4.58 17.35
C LYS A 119 11.26 -4.26 15.86
N TYR A 120 10.32 -3.43 15.46
CA TYR A 120 10.13 -3.06 14.05
C TYR A 120 11.38 -2.43 13.41
N LYS A 121 12.33 -1.92 14.19
CA LYS A 121 13.65 -1.38 13.75
C LYS A 121 14.68 -2.47 13.41
N SER A 122 14.27 -3.69 13.16
CA SER A 122 15.14 -4.80 12.75
C SER A 122 15.76 -4.57 11.36
N GLY A 123 16.86 -5.24 11.08
CA GLY A 123 17.66 -5.04 9.87
C GLY A 123 18.81 -4.05 10.09
N VAL A 124 19.41 -3.61 8.97
CA VAL A 124 20.51 -2.64 8.95
C VAL A 124 19.99 -1.31 8.45
N MET A 125 20.15 -0.25 9.26
CA MET A 125 19.81 1.10 8.81
C MET A 125 20.77 1.55 7.71
N LEU A 126 20.24 1.88 6.54
CA LEU A 126 21.00 2.33 5.37
C LEU A 126 21.02 3.86 5.26
N ALA A 127 19.91 4.49 5.60
CA ALA A 127 19.78 5.95 5.59
C ALA A 127 18.68 6.39 6.55
N SER A 128 18.80 7.60 7.08
CA SER A 128 17.75 8.23 7.90
C SER A 128 17.84 9.75 7.78
N LYS A 129 16.66 10.40 7.81
CA LYS A 129 16.57 11.85 7.92
C LYS A 129 15.29 12.22 8.66
N THR A 130 15.42 13.19 9.56
CA THR A 130 14.31 13.83 10.26
C THR A 130 14.01 15.17 9.59
N PHE A 131 12.73 15.45 9.39
CA PHE A 131 12.22 16.71 8.86
C PHE A 131 11.34 17.37 9.92
N GLY A 132 11.42 18.67 9.99
CA GLY A 132 10.55 19.56 10.77
C GLY A 132 9.81 20.50 9.81
N GLY A 133 9.75 21.79 10.16
CA GLY A 133 9.06 22.81 9.38
C GLY A 133 9.89 23.45 8.26
N GLU A 134 10.75 22.69 7.59
CA GLU A 134 11.62 23.24 6.52
C GLU A 134 10.84 23.41 5.22
N ALA A 135 10.33 24.63 4.94
CA ALA A 135 9.54 24.96 3.74
C ALA A 135 10.23 24.64 2.39
N ASP A 136 11.54 24.41 2.40
CA ASP A 136 12.26 23.99 1.19
C ASP A 136 11.84 22.62 0.69
N TYR A 137 11.16 21.83 1.50
CA TYR A 137 10.66 20.48 1.16
C TYR A 137 9.16 20.45 0.92
N ASP A 138 8.41 21.52 1.17
CA ASP A 138 6.97 21.63 0.87
C ASP A 138 6.69 21.28 -0.59
N ASP A 139 5.73 20.39 -0.82
CA ASP A 139 5.31 19.95 -2.14
C ASP A 139 6.45 19.39 -3.02
N LYS A 140 7.55 18.91 -2.43
CA LYS A 140 8.73 18.41 -3.15
C LYS A 140 9.09 16.98 -2.79
N TRP A 141 9.82 16.36 -3.71
CA TRP A 141 10.37 15.02 -3.51
C TRP A 141 11.76 15.09 -2.86
N TYR A 142 11.93 14.42 -1.73
CA TYR A 142 13.23 14.07 -1.18
C TYR A 142 13.60 12.64 -1.60
N THR A 143 14.90 12.36 -1.80
CA THR A 143 15.39 11.08 -2.33
C THR A 143 16.42 10.47 -1.40
N PHE A 144 16.13 9.25 -0.95
CA PHE A 144 17.09 8.38 -0.26
C PHE A 144 17.78 7.44 -1.27
N GLY A 145 19.05 7.15 -1.04
CA GLY A 145 19.87 6.31 -1.90
C GLY A 145 21.00 7.10 -2.60
N PRO A 146 21.72 6.51 -3.59
CA PRO A 146 21.44 5.21 -4.25
C PRO A 146 21.59 4.02 -3.30
N PHE A 147 20.73 3.01 -3.46
CA PHE A 147 20.85 1.72 -2.80
C PHE A 147 21.18 0.64 -3.83
N ASN A 148 22.20 -0.18 -3.56
CA ASN A 148 22.40 -1.40 -4.32
C ASN A 148 21.26 -2.38 -3.98
N PRO A 149 20.58 -3.03 -4.94
CA PRO A 149 19.52 -4.00 -4.64
C PRO A 149 19.92 -5.05 -3.59
N ALA A 150 21.16 -5.53 -3.60
CA ALA A 150 21.67 -6.51 -2.65
C ALA A 150 21.83 -5.98 -1.20
N GLU A 151 21.67 -4.69 -0.96
CA GLU A 151 21.57 -4.13 0.41
C GLU A 151 20.21 -4.40 1.04
N GLY A 152 19.18 -4.72 0.26
CA GLY A 152 17.90 -5.23 0.77
C GLY A 152 18.04 -6.64 1.36
N GLU A 153 17.01 -7.10 2.04
CA GLU A 153 16.93 -8.49 2.49
C GLU A 153 16.44 -9.40 1.37
N LEU A 154 17.22 -10.43 0.99
CA LEU A 154 16.79 -11.39 -0.01
C LEU A 154 15.61 -12.23 0.51
N GLN A 155 14.47 -12.10 -0.15
CA GLN A 155 13.23 -12.83 0.14
C GLN A 155 12.70 -13.47 -1.14
N PRO A 156 13.05 -14.74 -1.43
CA PRO A 156 12.66 -15.42 -2.68
C PRO A 156 11.13 -15.47 -2.90
N GLU A 157 10.36 -15.55 -1.83
CA GLU A 157 8.90 -15.56 -1.88
C GLU A 157 8.30 -14.24 -2.42
N TYR A 158 9.05 -13.14 -2.31
CA TYR A 158 8.71 -11.84 -2.88
C TYR A 158 9.42 -11.55 -4.21
N GLY A 159 10.19 -12.52 -4.72
CA GLY A 159 10.89 -12.42 -5.99
C GLY A 159 12.14 -11.55 -6.00
N GLY A 160 12.68 -11.19 -4.83
CA GLY A 160 13.88 -10.35 -4.78
C GLY A 160 14.27 -9.82 -3.41
N TYR A 161 14.80 -8.61 -3.41
CA TYR A 161 15.32 -7.94 -2.22
C TYR A 161 14.28 -6.99 -1.64
N ILE A 162 14.09 -7.03 -0.32
CA ILE A 162 13.16 -6.17 0.40
C ILE A 162 13.91 -5.06 1.13
N PHE A 163 13.52 -3.83 0.86
CA PHE A 163 13.86 -2.67 1.66
C PHE A 163 12.67 -2.32 2.55
N LYS A 164 12.94 -1.88 3.77
CA LYS A 164 11.92 -1.40 4.71
C LYS A 164 12.11 0.09 4.93
N MET A 165 11.02 0.83 4.89
CA MET A 165 10.99 2.23 5.29
C MET A 165 10.12 2.38 6.54
N ILE A 166 10.70 3.00 7.57
CA ILE A 166 10.02 3.33 8.81
C ILE A 166 9.82 4.84 8.86
N ILE A 167 8.59 5.24 9.13
CA ILE A 167 8.18 6.63 9.30
C ILE A 167 7.73 6.78 10.76
N GLU A 168 8.33 7.69 11.51
CA GLU A 168 8.03 7.88 12.93
C GLU A 168 7.81 9.36 13.25
N GLY A 169 6.71 9.67 13.89
CA GLY A 169 6.48 10.94 14.54
C GLY A 169 7.37 11.09 15.78
N GLN A 170 8.22 12.11 15.81
CA GLN A 170 9.22 12.30 16.87
C GLN A 170 8.77 13.31 17.93
N GLU A 171 8.45 14.51 17.50
CA GLU A 171 8.09 15.65 18.35
C GLU A 171 6.85 16.32 17.80
N GLY A 172 6.08 17.01 18.65
CA GLY A 172 4.87 17.75 18.28
C GLY A 172 3.63 16.86 18.21
N ASP A 173 2.57 17.37 17.61
CA ASP A 173 1.23 16.79 17.57
C ASP A 173 0.54 16.92 16.20
N ASP A 174 1.22 17.51 15.21
CA ASP A 174 0.70 17.67 13.86
C ASP A 174 0.72 16.34 13.07
N GLY A 175 -0.09 16.26 12.02
CA GLY A 175 -0.10 15.16 11.07
C GLY A 175 0.71 15.50 9.82
N ASN A 176 1.78 14.75 9.58
CA ASN A 176 2.58 14.82 8.36
C ASN A 176 1.93 13.97 7.25
N LEU A 177 1.60 14.59 6.12
CA LEU A 177 0.96 13.97 4.97
C LEU A 177 1.95 13.81 3.82
N TYR A 178 2.24 12.59 3.44
CA TYR A 178 3.29 12.29 2.46
C TYR A 178 2.88 11.19 1.48
N LYS A 179 3.72 10.97 0.46
CA LYS A 179 3.66 9.83 -0.46
C LYS A 179 5.05 9.24 -0.62
N LEU A 180 5.10 7.94 -0.94
CA LEU A 180 6.36 7.25 -1.18
C LEU A 180 6.45 6.82 -2.64
N PHE A 181 7.67 6.57 -3.13
CA PHE A 181 7.90 6.05 -4.47
C PHE A 181 9.21 5.27 -4.54
N LEU A 182 9.15 4.04 -5.04
CA LEU A 182 10.34 3.28 -5.40
C LEU A 182 10.76 3.65 -6.82
N SER A 183 11.91 4.32 -6.95
CA SER A 183 12.39 4.86 -8.24
C SER A 183 13.67 4.22 -8.73
N SER A 184 13.80 4.13 -10.06
CA SER A 184 15.05 3.80 -10.75
C SER A 184 15.92 5.03 -11.04
N LYS A 185 15.47 6.25 -10.67
CA LYS A 185 16.16 7.52 -10.85
C LYS A 185 16.16 8.35 -9.58
N THR A 186 17.20 9.17 -9.43
CA THR A 186 17.38 10.02 -8.25
C THR A 186 16.48 11.26 -8.24
N ASP A 187 16.21 11.81 -9.39
CA ASP A 187 15.55 13.12 -9.58
C ASP A 187 14.13 13.04 -10.15
N GLN A 188 13.70 11.85 -10.55
CA GLN A 188 12.41 11.60 -11.19
C GLN A 188 11.76 10.35 -10.62
N ASN A 189 10.43 10.29 -10.69
CA ASN A 189 9.65 9.11 -10.37
C ASN A 189 9.59 8.20 -11.61
N VAL A 190 10.54 7.29 -11.70
CA VAL A 190 10.60 6.29 -12.77
C VAL A 190 10.53 4.90 -12.15
N ASN A 191 9.52 4.14 -12.53
CA ASN A 191 9.26 2.82 -11.98
C ASN A 191 10.48 1.88 -12.06
N VAL A 192 10.63 1.06 -11.03
CA VAL A 192 11.51 -0.12 -11.05
C VAL A 192 10.71 -1.26 -11.66
N GLU A 193 11.09 -1.71 -12.85
CA GLU A 193 10.41 -2.83 -13.52
C GLU A 193 10.39 -4.07 -12.63
N GLY A 194 9.18 -4.64 -12.42
CA GLY A 194 8.96 -5.77 -11.52
C GLY A 194 9.03 -5.44 -10.02
N GLY A 195 9.26 -4.17 -9.67
CA GLY A 195 9.21 -3.73 -8.28
C GLY A 195 7.77 -3.61 -7.77
N ASN A 196 7.60 -3.66 -6.46
CA ASN A 196 6.30 -3.46 -5.81
C ASN A 196 6.48 -2.82 -4.42
N GLY A 197 5.47 -2.06 -3.98
CA GLY A 197 5.34 -1.56 -2.62
C GLY A 197 4.27 -2.35 -1.86
N PHE A 198 4.45 -2.54 -0.57
CA PHE A 198 3.46 -3.17 0.30
C PHE A 198 3.66 -2.75 1.75
N THR A 199 2.60 -2.92 2.54
CA THR A 199 2.64 -2.74 3.98
C THR A 199 1.73 -3.78 4.65
N TYR A 200 1.78 -3.85 5.97
CA TYR A 200 0.87 -4.69 6.77
C TYR A 200 -0.15 -3.88 7.54
N GLU A 201 0.05 -2.58 7.60
CA GLU A 201 -0.85 -1.61 8.21
C GLU A 201 -0.80 -0.31 7.42
N TYR A 202 -1.96 0.28 7.21
CA TYR A 202 -2.11 1.59 6.59
C TYR A 202 -2.69 2.58 7.59
N CYS A 203 -2.00 3.72 7.75
CA CYS A 203 -2.60 4.95 8.27
C CYS A 203 -2.65 5.98 7.14
N PHE A 204 -3.84 6.45 6.77
CA PHE A 204 -3.99 7.33 5.62
C PHE A 204 -5.14 8.32 5.76
N ARG A 205 -5.03 9.43 5.03
CA ARG A 205 -6.09 10.41 4.83
C ARG A 205 -7.14 9.87 3.88
N THR A 206 -8.41 9.87 4.29
CA THR A 206 -9.51 9.52 3.38
C THR A 206 -9.84 10.68 2.44
N ASN A 207 -10.50 10.39 1.32
CA ASN A 207 -11.00 11.44 0.43
C ASN A 207 -12.03 12.34 1.12
N GLU A 208 -12.06 13.64 0.79
CA GLU A 208 -12.95 14.61 1.44
C GLU A 208 -14.42 14.49 1.02
N LYS A 209 -14.67 14.03 -0.22
CA LYS A 209 -16.00 14.09 -0.86
C LYS A 209 -16.80 12.80 -0.65
N PRO A 210 -18.12 12.91 -0.36
CA PRO A 210 -19.00 11.75 -0.34
C PRO A 210 -19.01 10.99 -1.67
N GLY A 211 -19.10 9.66 -1.58
CA GLY A 211 -19.10 8.76 -2.72
C GLY A 211 -17.70 8.37 -3.22
N MET A 212 -16.65 9.03 -2.74
CA MET A 212 -15.28 8.60 -3.03
C MET A 212 -14.97 7.27 -2.32
N VAL A 213 -14.15 6.46 -2.97
CA VAL A 213 -13.78 5.12 -2.50
C VAL A 213 -12.27 5.02 -2.51
N SER A 214 -11.70 4.71 -1.36
CA SER A 214 -10.31 4.26 -1.27
C SER A 214 -10.28 2.73 -1.29
N HIS A 215 -9.27 2.17 -1.93
CA HIS A 215 -9.11 0.74 -2.17
C HIS A 215 -7.84 0.22 -1.50
N LEU A 216 -7.95 -0.89 -0.80
CA LEU A 216 -6.83 -1.60 -0.22
C LEU A 216 -6.83 -3.05 -0.71
N TYR A 217 -5.66 -3.57 -1.04
CA TYR A 217 -5.53 -4.87 -1.70
C TYR A 217 -4.77 -5.90 -0.84
N PRO A 218 -5.38 -6.41 0.27
CA PRO A 218 -4.76 -7.49 1.03
C PRO A 218 -4.68 -8.76 0.18
N PHE A 219 -3.52 -9.42 0.25
CA PHE A 219 -3.29 -10.66 -0.48
C PHE A 219 -3.68 -11.88 0.36
N ILE A 220 -4.52 -12.74 -0.21
CA ILE A 220 -4.97 -13.98 0.41
C ILE A 220 -4.01 -15.11 0.08
N GLY A 221 -3.08 -15.39 0.99
CA GLY A 221 -2.13 -16.48 0.84
C GLY A 221 -2.75 -17.87 0.98
N LYS A 222 -1.92 -18.90 0.76
CA LYS A 222 -2.30 -20.30 0.98
C LYS A 222 -2.68 -20.52 2.45
N ASN A 223 -3.62 -21.42 2.70
CA ASN A 223 -4.08 -21.82 4.05
C ASN A 223 -4.85 -20.73 4.83
N VAL A 224 -5.21 -19.60 4.21
CA VAL A 224 -6.11 -18.62 4.82
C VAL A 224 -7.55 -19.09 4.65
N ILE A 225 -8.27 -19.27 5.76
CA ILE A 225 -9.68 -19.69 5.77
C ILE A 225 -10.62 -18.58 6.29
N SER A 226 -10.06 -17.61 7.00
CA SER A 226 -10.76 -16.40 7.42
C SER A 226 -9.77 -15.26 7.64
N ILE A 227 -10.28 -14.05 7.51
CA ILE A 227 -9.56 -12.83 7.81
C ILE A 227 -10.34 -11.99 8.82
N LYS A 228 -9.60 -11.21 9.60
CA LYS A 228 -10.14 -10.17 10.48
C LYS A 228 -9.69 -8.82 9.95
N ILE A 229 -10.65 -7.99 9.59
CA ILE A 229 -10.41 -6.58 9.24
C ILE A 229 -10.49 -5.81 10.55
N ASN A 230 -9.38 -5.17 10.90
CA ASN A 230 -9.28 -4.31 12.06
C ASN A 230 -9.19 -2.87 11.56
N THR A 231 -10.05 -2.00 12.07
CA THR A 231 -10.14 -0.60 11.63
C THR A 231 -10.21 0.31 12.84
N PHE A 232 -9.42 1.36 12.83
CA PHE A 232 -9.40 2.38 13.89
C PHE A 232 -9.88 3.71 13.33
N ASP A 233 -10.67 4.42 14.11
CA ASP A 233 -11.12 5.79 13.87
C ASP A 233 -11.89 6.02 12.55
N TYR A 234 -12.60 5.01 12.04
CA TYR A 234 -13.49 5.15 10.88
C TYR A 234 -14.93 4.84 11.26
N ASP A 235 -15.57 5.77 11.95
CA ASP A 235 -16.88 5.63 12.58
C ASP A 235 -18.06 5.84 11.62
N LYS A 236 -18.86 6.87 11.84
CA LYS A 236 -20.07 7.17 11.07
C LYS A 236 -19.82 7.75 9.68
N GLU A 237 -18.57 7.94 9.30
CA GLU A 237 -18.18 8.67 8.11
C GLU A 237 -18.36 7.90 6.82
N GLY A 238 -18.48 6.59 6.92
CA GLY A 238 -18.60 5.79 5.74
C GLY A 238 -19.05 4.36 5.93
N VAL A 239 -18.66 3.53 4.97
CA VAL A 239 -18.87 2.09 4.94
C VAL A 239 -17.59 1.42 4.49
N ILE A 240 -17.26 0.32 5.14
CA ILE A 240 -16.20 -0.59 4.70
C ILE A 240 -16.86 -1.81 4.09
N ARG A 241 -16.44 -2.20 2.90
CA ARG A 241 -16.94 -3.42 2.25
C ARG A 241 -15.81 -4.17 1.55
N MET A 242 -15.98 -5.47 1.40
CA MET A 242 -15.03 -6.34 0.71
C MET A 242 -15.59 -6.86 -0.60
N ILE A 243 -14.81 -6.73 -1.67
CA ILE A 243 -15.08 -7.26 -2.99
C ILE A 243 -14.01 -8.31 -3.32
N SER A 244 -14.42 -9.45 -3.86
CA SER A 244 -13.51 -10.49 -4.34
C SER A 244 -14.11 -11.21 -5.55
N VAL A 245 -13.44 -12.26 -6.00
CA VAL A 245 -13.98 -13.13 -7.07
C VAL A 245 -15.35 -13.76 -6.73
N VAL A 246 -15.69 -13.82 -5.44
CA VAL A 246 -16.96 -14.38 -4.94
C VAL A 246 -17.80 -13.39 -4.14
N LYS A 247 -17.14 -12.46 -3.43
CA LYS A 247 -17.83 -11.44 -2.59
C LYS A 247 -18.21 -10.23 -3.43
N LYS A 248 -19.43 -9.76 -3.27
CA LYS A 248 -19.99 -8.64 -4.04
C LYS A 248 -20.25 -7.40 -3.18
N GLY A 249 -19.57 -7.30 -2.03
CA GLY A 249 -19.69 -6.19 -1.10
C GLY A 249 -20.10 -6.63 0.29
N ASP A 250 -19.43 -7.64 0.83
CA ASP A 250 -19.59 -8.05 2.22
C ASP A 250 -19.17 -6.88 3.11
N ILE A 251 -20.06 -6.46 4.01
CA ILE A 251 -19.83 -5.29 4.88
C ILE A 251 -18.92 -5.69 6.03
N ALA A 252 -17.90 -4.86 6.27
CA ALA A 252 -17.10 -4.88 7.48
C ALA A 252 -17.62 -3.80 8.46
N GLU A 253 -17.35 -4.02 9.74
CA GLU A 253 -17.74 -3.07 10.78
C GLU A 253 -16.86 -1.83 10.73
N THR A 254 -17.45 -0.67 10.96
CA THR A 254 -16.74 0.58 11.22
C THR A 254 -16.56 0.76 12.73
N SER A 255 -15.51 1.46 13.13
CA SER A 255 -15.24 1.79 14.53
C SER A 255 -16.01 3.00 15.01
N ASN A 256 -15.81 3.38 16.27
CA ASN A 256 -16.14 4.70 16.79
C ASN A 256 -14.88 5.58 16.77
N ASN A 257 -15.05 6.87 17.06
CA ASN A 257 -13.95 7.82 17.19
C ASN A 257 -12.96 7.35 18.28
N GLY A 258 -11.70 7.15 17.90
CA GLY A 258 -10.65 6.68 18.81
C GLY A 258 -10.78 5.23 19.29
N ASP A 259 -11.64 4.42 18.65
CA ASP A 259 -11.87 3.02 19.00
C ASP A 259 -11.50 2.08 17.84
N TRP A 260 -11.18 0.84 18.19
CA TRP A 260 -11.01 -0.25 17.23
C TRP A 260 -12.32 -0.99 16.96
N SER A 261 -12.53 -1.37 15.71
CA SER A 261 -13.51 -2.39 15.31
C SER A 261 -12.85 -3.62 14.72
N VAL A 262 -13.50 -4.77 14.82
CA VAL A 262 -13.01 -6.03 14.24
C VAL A 262 -14.16 -6.77 13.58
N SER A 263 -14.05 -7.02 12.28
CA SER A 263 -15.00 -7.86 11.56
C SER A 263 -14.32 -9.08 10.94
N THR A 264 -14.96 -10.25 11.10
CA THR A 264 -14.42 -11.53 10.61
C THR A 264 -15.14 -11.95 9.33
N HIS A 265 -14.35 -12.28 8.30
CA HIS A 265 -14.85 -12.71 7.01
C HIS A 265 -14.27 -14.07 6.64
N LYS A 266 -15.15 -15.00 6.24
CA LYS A 266 -14.74 -16.30 5.72
C LYS A 266 -14.09 -16.16 4.34
N ILE A 267 -13.00 -16.89 4.13
CA ILE A 267 -12.32 -17.02 2.85
C ILE A 267 -12.66 -18.36 2.22
N VAL A 268 -12.89 -18.39 0.92
CA VAL A 268 -13.16 -19.59 0.15
C VAL A 268 -12.03 -19.89 -0.83
N GLN A 269 -11.99 -21.12 -1.35
CA GLN A 269 -10.88 -21.61 -2.18
C GLN A 269 -10.60 -20.72 -3.41
N GLN A 270 -11.61 -20.10 -3.99
CA GLN A 270 -11.48 -19.25 -5.17
C GLN A 270 -10.74 -17.92 -4.89
N GLU A 271 -10.68 -17.50 -3.63
CA GLU A 271 -10.01 -16.27 -3.19
C GLU A 271 -8.52 -16.48 -2.88
N ILE A 272 -8.08 -17.74 -2.76
CA ILE A 272 -6.68 -18.08 -2.44
C ILE A 272 -5.75 -17.68 -3.58
N ASN A 273 -4.59 -17.13 -3.23
CA ASN A 273 -3.56 -16.58 -4.13
C ASN A 273 -4.06 -15.39 -4.99
N THR A 274 -5.06 -14.67 -4.52
CA THR A 274 -5.52 -13.42 -5.12
C THR A 274 -5.60 -12.31 -4.07
N SER A 275 -5.56 -11.06 -4.51
CA SER A 275 -5.95 -9.94 -3.67
C SER A 275 -7.47 -9.84 -3.60
N VAL A 276 -7.98 -9.39 -2.46
CA VAL A 276 -9.34 -8.87 -2.34
C VAL A 276 -9.28 -7.35 -2.36
N ASP A 277 -10.40 -6.68 -2.63
CA ASP A 277 -10.53 -5.23 -2.61
C ASP A 277 -11.34 -4.84 -1.36
N VAL A 278 -10.66 -4.28 -0.37
CA VAL A 278 -11.30 -3.67 0.79
C VAL A 278 -11.51 -2.20 0.48
N GLN A 279 -12.78 -1.81 0.38
CA GLN A 279 -13.22 -0.50 -0.04
C GLN A 279 -13.64 0.34 1.15
N ILE A 280 -12.97 1.47 1.35
CA ILE A 280 -13.32 2.49 2.32
C ILE A 280 -14.15 3.54 1.58
N ILE A 281 -15.46 3.59 1.84
CA ILE A 281 -16.42 4.41 1.09
C ILE A 281 -16.86 5.59 1.95
N LYS A 282 -16.49 6.81 1.53
CA LYS A 282 -16.88 8.04 2.22
C LYS A 282 -18.40 8.31 2.08
N LYS A 283 -19.09 8.58 3.17
CA LYS A 283 -20.51 8.97 3.16
C LYS A 283 -20.71 10.44 3.52
N ILE A 284 -19.93 10.96 4.44
CA ILE A 284 -20.02 12.31 4.95
C ILE A 284 -18.84 13.12 4.44
N ALA A 285 -19.09 14.35 4.00
CA ALA A 285 -18.01 15.26 3.65
C ALA A 285 -17.22 15.65 4.90
N GLY A 286 -15.90 15.70 4.78
CA GLY A 286 -15.02 16.10 5.88
C GLY A 286 -13.59 16.19 5.42
N LYS A 287 -12.88 17.17 5.97
CA LYS A 287 -11.43 17.26 5.90
C LYS A 287 -10.82 16.50 7.08
N ASN A 288 -9.56 16.14 6.96
CA ASN A 288 -8.77 15.57 8.04
C ASN A 288 -9.37 14.29 8.64
N ASN A 289 -10.06 13.50 7.83
CA ASN A 289 -10.45 12.15 8.21
C ASN A 289 -9.34 11.17 7.91
N ASN A 290 -8.78 10.62 8.94
CA ASN A 290 -7.75 9.61 8.86
C ASN A 290 -8.30 8.26 9.32
N VAL A 291 -7.65 7.18 8.94
CA VAL A 291 -8.03 5.83 9.33
C VAL A 291 -6.81 4.94 9.38
N VAL A 292 -6.75 4.11 10.42
CA VAL A 292 -5.78 3.00 10.49
C VAL A 292 -6.50 1.71 10.16
N ILE A 293 -5.89 0.86 9.35
CA ILE A 293 -6.42 -0.45 9.00
C ILE A 293 -5.32 -1.49 8.86
N PHE A 294 -5.52 -2.63 9.49
CA PHE A 294 -4.72 -3.83 9.26
C PHE A 294 -5.60 -5.07 9.19
N ILE A 295 -5.08 -6.12 8.57
CA ILE A 295 -5.80 -7.38 8.40
C ILE A 295 -4.95 -8.51 8.94
N THR A 296 -5.59 -9.42 9.68
CA THR A 296 -4.96 -10.66 10.15
C THR A 296 -5.70 -11.88 9.63
N ASN A 297 -4.98 -12.99 9.49
CA ASN A 297 -5.58 -14.30 9.21
C ASN A 297 -6.14 -14.94 10.49
N GLN A 298 -6.67 -16.19 10.39
CA GLN A 298 -7.22 -16.95 11.52
C GLN A 298 -6.21 -17.23 12.64
N TYR A 299 -4.91 -17.11 12.37
CA TYR A 299 -3.85 -17.31 13.37
C TYR A 299 -3.37 -15.99 14.00
N GLY A 300 -3.93 -14.85 13.59
CA GLY A 300 -3.50 -13.53 14.03
C GLY A 300 -2.24 -13.02 13.33
N GLU A 301 -1.82 -13.65 12.22
CA GLU A 301 -0.70 -13.19 11.42
C GLU A 301 -1.14 -12.03 10.51
N ALA A 302 -0.35 -10.96 10.49
CA ALA A 302 -0.62 -9.81 9.65
C ALA A 302 -0.50 -10.17 8.15
N MET A 303 -1.42 -9.64 7.36
CA MET A 303 -1.49 -9.88 5.92
C MET A 303 -1.04 -8.65 5.14
N PRO A 304 -0.21 -8.82 4.09
CA PRO A 304 0.28 -7.70 3.32
C PRO A 304 -0.80 -7.09 2.43
N PHE A 305 -0.85 -5.77 2.39
CA PHE A 305 -1.52 -4.98 1.37
C PHE A 305 -0.50 -4.65 0.28
N TYR A 306 -0.78 -5.03 -0.94
CA TYR A 306 0.03 -4.65 -2.09
C TYR A 306 -0.55 -3.43 -2.79
N THR A 307 0.29 -2.50 -3.19
CA THR A 307 -0.15 -1.33 -3.97
C THR A 307 -0.66 -1.71 -5.36
N ILE A 308 -0.21 -2.86 -5.88
CA ILE A 308 -0.75 -3.48 -7.10
C ILE A 308 -1.40 -4.81 -6.71
N PRO A 309 -2.70 -5.00 -6.94
CA PRO A 309 -3.36 -6.25 -6.58
C PRO A 309 -2.80 -7.45 -7.35
N ILE A 310 -2.47 -8.52 -6.63
CA ILE A 310 -1.95 -9.76 -7.20
C ILE A 310 -3.12 -10.65 -7.64
N GLY A 311 -3.01 -11.25 -8.82
CA GLY A 311 -4.05 -12.12 -9.39
C GLY A 311 -5.28 -11.37 -9.90
N GLY A 312 -5.25 -10.05 -9.82
CA GLY A 312 -6.34 -9.17 -10.21
C GLY A 312 -7.49 -9.14 -9.20
N VAL A 313 -8.26 -8.07 -9.23
CA VAL A 313 -9.50 -7.91 -8.46
C VAL A 313 -10.64 -7.62 -9.42
N PRO A 314 -11.78 -8.32 -9.32
CA PRO A 314 -12.93 -8.03 -10.15
C PRO A 314 -13.41 -6.60 -9.91
N LYS A 315 -13.49 -5.78 -10.96
CA LYS A 315 -14.10 -4.45 -10.85
C LYS A 315 -15.60 -4.63 -10.66
N PHE A 316 -16.12 -4.22 -9.51
CA PHE A 316 -17.55 -4.21 -9.28
C PHE A 316 -18.22 -3.16 -10.17
N LYS A 317 -19.08 -3.60 -11.08
CA LYS A 317 -19.96 -2.72 -11.85
C LYS A 317 -21.36 -2.87 -11.26
N PRO A 318 -21.92 -1.86 -10.58
CA PRO A 318 -23.30 -1.93 -10.12
C PRO A 318 -24.22 -2.04 -11.35
N ALA A 319 -25.03 -3.09 -11.39
CA ALA A 319 -26.08 -3.21 -12.40
C ALA A 319 -27.23 -2.26 -12.02
N ILE A 320 -27.25 -1.08 -12.60
CA ILE A 320 -28.39 -0.16 -12.46
C ILE A 320 -29.46 -0.62 -13.44
N GLY A 321 -30.39 -1.43 -12.96
CA GLY A 321 -31.58 -1.80 -13.71
C GLY A 321 -32.65 -0.71 -13.55
N PHE A 322 -32.86 0.10 -14.58
CA PHE A 322 -34.05 0.93 -14.65
C PHE A 322 -35.24 0.05 -15.06
N LYS A 323 -36.15 -0.22 -14.13
CA LYS A 323 -37.49 -0.72 -14.50
C LYS A 323 -38.28 0.45 -15.08
N LYS A 324 -38.57 0.41 -16.38
CA LYS A 324 -39.55 1.30 -16.98
C LYS A 324 -40.90 0.95 -16.32
N LYS A 325 -41.50 1.92 -15.64
CA LYS A 325 -42.87 1.78 -15.16
C LYS A 325 -43.78 1.87 -16.37
N GLU A 326 -44.46 0.77 -16.71
CA GLU A 326 -45.58 0.79 -17.66
C GLU A 326 -46.77 1.55 -17.10
#